data_efcbd566f02f9a26425f81e308424f43
#
_entry.id   efcbd566f02f9a26425f81e308424f43
#
_cell.length_a   1.000
_cell.length_b   1.000
_cell.length_c   1.000
_cell.angle_alpha   90.00
_cell.angle_beta   90.00
_cell.angle_gamma   90.00
#
_symmetry.space_group_name_H-M   'P 1'
#
loop_
_entity.id
_entity.type
_entity.pdbx_description
1 polymer ?
#
loop_
_entity_poly.entity_id
_entity_poly.type
_entity_poly.pdbx_seq_one_letter_code
_entity_poly.pdbx_strand_id
1 'polypeptide(L)'
;MMDYPLTVPHLLDRAACYFPDVEVVGRRPDRSVARSSYAEVCRRARQLAGGLARLGVGRGDRVATLGWNHARHLEAYFGVPLMGGVLHTLNPRLSAEDLAYVVNHAGDSVLLVDDVLLPVLERLRNQVSLKHVIVWANGTSVPAGMIDYEELVAAERGEFAGSQLEEQ
;
A
#
# COMPACT_ATOMS: atom_id res chain seq x y z
N MET A 1 9.37 24.27 -23.09
CA MET A 1 8.82 23.85 -21.81
C MET A 1 8.22 22.48 -22.03
N MET A 2 8.55 21.50 -21.22
CA MET A 2 8.09 20.13 -21.40
C MET A 2 6.61 20.07 -21.00
N ASP A 3 5.73 19.72 -21.94
CA ASP A 3 4.30 19.54 -21.69
C ASP A 3 4.02 18.06 -21.34
N TYR A 4 4.65 17.61 -20.26
CA TYR A 4 4.58 16.23 -19.79
C TYR A 4 4.55 16.20 -18.26
N PRO A 5 3.46 15.70 -17.64
CA PRO A 5 3.32 15.70 -16.19
C PRO A 5 4.31 14.73 -15.54
N LEU A 6 5.08 15.22 -14.58
CA LEU A 6 6.01 14.40 -13.78
C LEU A 6 5.24 13.77 -12.62
N THR A 7 4.67 12.59 -12.86
CA THR A 7 3.88 11.87 -11.87
C THR A 7 4.54 10.55 -11.45
N VAL A 8 4.21 10.08 -10.24
CA VAL A 8 4.75 8.82 -9.69
C VAL A 8 4.54 7.59 -10.60
N PRO A 9 3.40 7.41 -11.29
CA PRO A 9 3.19 6.32 -12.22
C PRO A 9 4.25 6.23 -13.32
N HIS A 10 4.75 7.35 -13.84
CA HIS A 10 5.79 7.35 -14.88
C HIS A 10 7.11 6.75 -14.41
N LEU A 11 7.46 6.92 -13.12
CA LEU A 11 8.65 6.29 -12.54
C LEU A 11 8.50 4.77 -12.52
N LEU A 12 7.31 4.29 -12.16
CA LEU A 12 6.99 2.86 -12.12
C LEU A 12 7.04 2.25 -13.52
N ASP A 13 6.39 2.89 -14.51
CA ASP A 13 6.36 2.45 -15.89
C ASP A 13 7.75 2.42 -16.52
N ARG A 14 8.55 3.47 -16.25
CA ARG A 14 9.93 3.51 -16.70
C ARG A 14 10.76 2.35 -16.12
N ALA A 15 10.63 2.08 -14.83
CA ALA A 15 11.34 0.99 -14.18
C ALA A 15 10.96 -0.37 -14.78
N ALA A 16 9.67 -0.61 -14.98
CA ALA A 16 9.18 -1.86 -15.55
C ALA A 16 9.54 -2.03 -17.03
N CYS A 17 9.54 -0.95 -17.81
CA CYS A 17 9.82 -0.99 -19.25
C CYS A 17 11.30 -1.17 -19.56
N TYR A 18 12.18 -0.43 -18.88
CA TYR A 18 13.61 -0.40 -19.24
C TYR A 18 14.48 -1.28 -18.33
N PHE A 19 13.97 -1.64 -17.16
CA PHE A 19 14.73 -2.38 -16.15
C PHE A 19 13.90 -3.49 -15.49
N PRO A 20 13.14 -4.30 -16.27
CA PRO A 20 12.16 -5.25 -15.73
C PRO A 20 12.77 -6.27 -14.77
N ASP A 21 14.01 -6.69 -15.05
CA ASP A 21 14.70 -7.77 -14.34
C ASP A 21 15.54 -7.29 -13.15
N VAL A 22 15.59 -5.96 -12.91
CA VAL A 22 16.32 -5.44 -11.74
C VAL A 22 15.65 -5.94 -10.47
N GLU A 23 16.46 -6.56 -9.62
CA GLU A 23 16.00 -7.24 -8.43
C GLU A 23 15.63 -6.27 -7.31
N VAL A 24 14.50 -6.52 -6.68
CA VAL A 24 14.07 -5.90 -5.42
C VAL A 24 14.25 -6.92 -4.30
N VAL A 25 15.14 -6.63 -3.37
CA VAL A 25 15.45 -7.51 -2.24
C VAL A 25 14.89 -6.90 -0.97
N GLY A 26 13.99 -7.61 -0.31
CA GLY A 26 13.36 -7.21 0.95
C GLY A 26 13.59 -8.24 2.04
N ARG A 27 13.69 -7.80 3.28
CA ARG A 27 13.75 -8.69 4.45
C ARG A 27 12.37 -8.74 5.09
N ARG A 28 11.84 -9.93 5.29
CA ARG A 28 10.58 -10.14 6.00
C ARG A 28 10.76 -10.08 7.52
N PRO A 29 9.68 -9.91 8.30
CA PRO A 29 9.73 -9.92 9.77
C PRO A 29 10.37 -11.18 10.37
N ASP A 30 10.19 -12.34 9.74
CA ASP A 30 10.81 -13.63 10.11
C ASP A 30 12.30 -13.72 9.75
N ARG A 31 12.88 -12.62 9.23
CA ARG A 31 14.25 -12.49 8.73
C ARG A 31 14.55 -13.24 7.43
N SER A 32 13.61 -13.92 6.82
CA SER A 32 13.77 -14.46 5.48
C SER A 32 13.95 -13.35 4.44
N VAL A 33 14.57 -13.69 3.33
CA VAL A 33 14.80 -12.76 2.22
C VAL A 33 13.77 -13.03 1.13
N ALA A 34 12.97 -12.02 0.82
CA ALA A 34 12.10 -12.03 -0.35
C ALA A 34 12.81 -11.35 -1.52
N ARG A 35 12.69 -11.94 -2.69
CA ARG A 35 13.21 -11.39 -3.95
C ARG A 35 12.05 -11.20 -4.92
N SER A 36 12.06 -10.09 -5.62
CA SER A 36 11.09 -9.72 -6.64
C SER A 36 11.83 -8.96 -7.74
N SER A 37 11.14 -8.49 -8.76
CA SER A 37 11.72 -7.64 -9.80
C SER A 37 10.89 -6.36 -9.97
N TYR A 38 11.42 -5.36 -10.70
CA TYR A 38 10.66 -4.16 -11.00
C TYR A 38 9.41 -4.48 -11.82
N ALA A 39 9.47 -5.43 -12.75
CA ALA A 39 8.29 -5.88 -13.48
C ALA A 39 7.22 -6.44 -12.54
N GLU A 40 7.61 -7.26 -11.58
CA GLU A 40 6.69 -7.84 -10.60
C GLU A 40 6.10 -6.78 -9.66
N VAL A 41 6.92 -5.87 -9.13
CA VAL A 41 6.46 -4.75 -8.29
C VAL A 41 5.46 -3.89 -9.06
N CYS A 42 5.74 -3.57 -10.33
CA CYS A 42 4.84 -2.80 -11.18
C CYS A 42 3.49 -3.51 -11.36
N ARG A 43 3.51 -4.79 -11.71
CA ARG A 43 2.31 -5.60 -11.88
C ARG A 43 1.47 -5.64 -10.61
N ARG A 44 2.07 -5.90 -9.47
CA ARG A 44 1.39 -5.99 -8.17
C ARG A 44 0.91 -4.64 -7.66
N ALA A 45 1.64 -3.56 -7.90
CA ALA A 45 1.19 -2.19 -7.60
C ALA A 45 -0.09 -1.83 -8.38
N ARG A 46 -0.18 -2.21 -9.67
CA ARG A 46 -1.39 -2.03 -10.48
C ARG A 46 -2.56 -2.88 -9.96
N GLN A 47 -2.29 -4.11 -9.55
CA GLN A 47 -3.31 -4.97 -8.93
C GLN A 47 -3.79 -4.40 -7.59
N LEU A 48 -2.89 -3.89 -6.75
CA LEU A 48 -3.27 -3.21 -5.52
C LEU A 48 -4.17 -1.99 -5.80
N ALA A 49 -3.81 -1.17 -6.79
CA ALA A 49 -4.62 -0.02 -7.19
C ALA A 49 -6.05 -0.44 -7.59
N GLY A 50 -6.20 -1.49 -8.38
CA GLY A 50 -7.49 -2.06 -8.75
C GLY A 50 -8.27 -2.59 -7.54
N GLY A 51 -7.59 -3.32 -6.66
CA GLY A 51 -8.18 -3.85 -5.43
C GLY A 51 -8.70 -2.74 -4.50
N LEU A 52 -7.92 -1.68 -4.31
CA LEU A 52 -8.34 -0.51 -3.53
C LEU A 52 -9.52 0.23 -4.17
N ALA A 53 -9.53 0.39 -5.49
CA ALA A 53 -10.65 0.99 -6.21
C ALA A 53 -11.95 0.20 -6.01
N ARG A 54 -11.91 -1.15 -6.01
CA ARG A 54 -13.08 -1.99 -5.70
C ARG A 54 -13.57 -1.83 -4.26
N LEU A 55 -12.68 -1.52 -3.33
CA LEU A 55 -13.04 -1.20 -1.93
C LEU A 55 -13.62 0.21 -1.77
N GLY A 56 -13.75 0.96 -2.88
CA GLY A 56 -14.32 2.30 -2.91
C GLY A 56 -13.32 3.41 -2.56
N VAL A 57 -12.03 3.13 -2.62
CA VAL A 57 -10.98 4.16 -2.49
C VAL A 57 -10.94 4.96 -3.79
N GLY A 58 -11.02 6.26 -3.70
CA GLY A 58 -11.02 7.20 -4.82
C GLY A 58 -9.85 8.18 -4.81
N ARG A 59 -9.84 9.06 -5.82
CA ARG A 59 -8.84 10.13 -5.92
C ARG A 59 -8.88 11.03 -4.68
N GLY A 60 -7.71 11.30 -4.10
CA GLY A 60 -7.56 12.14 -2.90
C GLY A 60 -7.84 11.43 -1.58
N ASP A 61 -8.34 10.19 -1.60
CA ASP A 61 -8.49 9.42 -0.38
C ASP A 61 -7.13 9.03 0.19
N ARG A 62 -7.05 9.03 1.52
CA ARG A 62 -5.82 8.63 2.25
C ARG A 62 -5.87 7.15 2.56
N VAL A 63 -4.78 6.48 2.22
CA VAL A 63 -4.51 5.09 2.54
C VAL A 63 -3.31 5.05 3.47
N ALA A 64 -3.54 4.71 4.73
CA ALA A 64 -2.48 4.59 5.71
C ALA A 64 -1.71 3.28 5.56
N THR A 65 -0.44 3.31 5.94
CA THR A 65 0.38 2.10 6.09
C THR A 65 1.04 2.07 7.46
N LEU A 66 0.93 0.95 8.15
CA LEU A 66 1.62 0.67 9.40
C LEU A 66 2.46 -0.60 9.21
N GLY A 67 3.69 -0.43 8.78
CA GLY A 67 4.51 -1.57 8.36
C GLY A 67 5.99 -1.25 8.27
N TRP A 68 6.76 -2.32 8.07
CA TRP A 68 8.19 -2.24 7.83
C TRP A 68 8.49 -2.11 6.33
N ASN A 69 9.75 -1.79 6.00
CA ASN A 69 10.20 -1.68 4.61
C ASN A 69 10.40 -3.07 3.99
N HIS A 70 9.46 -3.47 3.13
CA HIS A 70 9.49 -4.70 2.35
C HIS A 70 8.84 -4.49 0.98
N ALA A 71 8.89 -5.48 0.09
CA ALA A 71 8.40 -5.36 -1.28
C ALA A 71 6.90 -4.95 -1.35
N ARG A 72 6.03 -5.52 -0.51
CA ARG A 72 4.59 -5.15 -0.48
C ARG A 72 4.36 -3.71 -0.05
N HIS A 73 5.20 -3.15 0.83
CA HIS A 73 5.14 -1.73 1.18
C HIS A 73 5.58 -0.86 -0.02
N LEU A 74 6.60 -1.31 -0.77
CA LEU A 74 7.00 -0.64 -2.02
C LEU A 74 5.87 -0.68 -3.06
N GLU A 75 5.14 -1.80 -3.18
CA GLU A 75 3.95 -1.90 -4.02
C GLU A 75 2.88 -0.86 -3.64
N ALA A 76 2.69 -0.60 -2.33
CA ALA A 76 1.79 0.44 -1.85
C ALA A 76 2.27 1.87 -2.19
N TYR A 77 3.60 2.12 -2.13
CA TYR A 77 4.18 3.42 -2.52
C TYR A 77 3.85 3.81 -3.96
N PHE A 78 3.68 2.84 -4.84
CA PHE A 78 3.30 3.07 -6.22
C PHE A 78 1.82 2.85 -6.48
N GLY A 79 1.22 1.81 -5.91
CA GLY A 79 -0.17 1.44 -6.16
C GLY A 79 -1.18 2.48 -5.68
N VAL A 80 -0.96 3.07 -4.51
CA VAL A 80 -1.86 4.11 -3.98
C VAL A 80 -1.81 5.40 -4.83
N PRO A 81 -0.63 5.98 -5.13
CA PRO A 81 -0.58 7.14 -6.02
C PRO A 81 -1.04 6.85 -7.45
N LEU A 82 -0.85 5.63 -7.96
CA LEU A 82 -1.29 5.24 -9.30
C LEU A 82 -2.79 5.42 -9.52
N MET A 83 -3.59 5.22 -8.47
CA MET A 83 -5.04 5.44 -8.52
C MET A 83 -5.45 6.87 -8.14
N GLY A 84 -4.50 7.76 -7.83
CA GLY A 84 -4.72 9.12 -7.36
C GLY A 84 -5.01 9.23 -5.87
N GLY A 85 -4.79 8.18 -5.11
CA GLY A 85 -4.85 8.18 -3.66
C GLY A 85 -3.60 8.83 -3.03
N VAL A 86 -3.68 9.13 -1.76
CA VAL A 86 -2.57 9.68 -0.96
C VAL A 86 -2.07 8.59 -0.02
N LEU A 87 -0.83 8.19 -0.18
CA LEU A 87 -0.20 7.25 0.75
C LEU A 87 0.22 7.99 2.02
N HIS A 88 -0.28 7.53 3.17
CA HIS A 88 0.06 8.07 4.48
C HIS A 88 0.83 7.03 5.31
N THR A 89 2.13 7.18 5.43
CA THR A 89 2.97 6.23 6.16
C THR A 89 3.03 6.55 7.64
N LEU A 90 2.59 5.62 8.48
CA LEU A 90 2.58 5.75 9.92
C LEU A 90 3.89 5.24 10.53
N ASN A 91 4.41 5.95 11.52
CA ASN A 91 5.58 5.49 12.24
C ASN A 91 5.19 4.48 13.35
N PRO A 92 5.57 3.20 13.26
CA PRO A 92 5.18 2.18 14.22
C PRO A 92 5.81 2.36 15.63
N ARG A 93 6.68 3.35 15.80
CA ARG A 93 7.31 3.67 17.08
C ARG A 93 6.57 4.74 17.89
N LEU A 94 5.52 5.34 17.33
CA LEU A 94 4.67 6.29 18.03
C LEU A 94 3.81 5.58 19.08
N SER A 95 3.35 6.34 20.05
CA SER A 95 2.34 5.86 21.02
C SER A 95 1.02 5.55 20.30
N ALA A 96 0.15 4.73 20.93
CA ALA A 96 -1.17 4.46 20.37
C ALA A 96 -2.02 5.74 20.25
N GLU A 97 -1.87 6.65 21.21
CA GLU A 97 -2.58 7.94 21.22
C GLU A 97 -2.13 8.83 20.06
N ASP A 98 -0.82 8.95 19.84
CA ASP A 98 -0.28 9.71 18.72
C ASP A 98 -0.70 9.12 17.37
N LEU A 99 -0.64 7.78 17.24
CA LEU A 99 -1.09 7.08 16.02
C LEU A 99 -2.58 7.33 15.76
N ALA A 100 -3.43 7.23 16.79
CA ALA A 100 -4.86 7.51 16.67
C ALA A 100 -5.11 8.97 16.25
N TYR A 101 -4.36 9.91 16.84
CA TYR A 101 -4.44 11.32 16.46
C TYR A 101 -4.08 11.52 14.98
N VAL A 102 -2.94 10.98 14.52
CA VAL A 102 -2.46 11.17 13.14
C VAL A 102 -3.43 10.57 12.12
N VAL A 103 -3.93 9.34 12.40
CA VAL A 103 -4.91 8.64 11.55
C VAL A 103 -6.20 9.45 11.42
N ASN A 104 -6.73 9.93 12.52
CA ASN A 104 -7.98 10.72 12.55
C ASN A 104 -7.77 12.09 11.91
N HIS A 105 -6.65 12.75 12.18
CA HIS A 105 -6.34 14.06 11.61
C HIS A 105 -6.19 14.00 10.09
N ALA A 106 -5.53 12.97 9.58
CA ALA A 106 -5.42 12.73 8.14
C ALA A 106 -6.76 12.31 7.52
N GLY A 107 -7.65 11.71 8.31
CA GLY A 107 -8.90 11.13 7.83
C GLY A 107 -8.64 9.87 7.01
N ASP A 108 -7.72 9.03 7.46
CA ASP A 108 -7.42 7.75 6.82
C ASP A 108 -8.65 6.85 6.84
N SER A 109 -9.01 6.28 5.69
CA SER A 109 -10.15 5.38 5.55
C SER A 109 -9.76 3.92 5.42
N VAL A 110 -8.56 3.67 4.94
CA VAL A 110 -7.98 2.33 4.74
C VAL A 110 -6.61 2.27 5.40
N LEU A 111 -6.31 1.13 6.04
CA LEU A 111 -5.01 0.85 6.62
C LEU A 111 -4.45 -0.46 6.05
N LEU A 112 -3.24 -0.42 5.50
CA LEU A 112 -2.42 -1.60 5.25
C LEU A 112 -1.49 -1.80 6.46
N VAL A 113 -1.47 -2.99 7.03
CA VAL A 113 -0.72 -3.25 8.26
C VAL A 113 0.06 -4.57 8.19
N ASP A 114 1.30 -4.58 8.70
CA ASP A 114 2.02 -5.82 8.95
C ASP A 114 1.36 -6.64 10.06
N ASP A 115 1.28 -7.95 9.88
CA ASP A 115 0.71 -8.87 10.88
C ASP A 115 1.38 -8.75 12.26
N VAL A 116 2.70 -8.53 12.29
CA VAL A 116 3.47 -8.31 13.53
C VAL A 116 3.10 -7.01 14.25
N LEU A 117 2.42 -6.08 13.59
CA LEU A 117 1.99 -4.79 14.15
C LEU A 117 0.48 -4.76 14.49
N LEU A 118 -0.25 -5.87 14.27
CA LEU A 118 -1.65 -5.98 14.70
C LEU A 118 -1.86 -5.68 16.18
N PRO A 119 -0.97 -6.07 17.13
CA PRO A 119 -1.11 -5.68 18.51
C PRO A 119 -1.05 -4.15 18.76
N VAL A 120 -0.38 -3.41 17.89
CA VAL A 120 -0.37 -1.94 17.95
C VAL A 120 -1.72 -1.41 17.50
N LEU A 121 -2.24 -1.92 16.37
CA LEU A 121 -3.56 -1.55 15.85
C LEU A 121 -4.67 -1.82 16.87
N GLU A 122 -4.65 -2.95 17.57
CA GLU A 122 -5.66 -3.28 18.57
C GLU A 122 -5.74 -2.26 19.72
N ARG A 123 -4.62 -1.64 20.11
CA ARG A 123 -4.60 -0.60 21.15
C ARG A 123 -5.31 0.69 20.74
N LEU A 124 -5.35 0.99 19.44
CA LEU A 124 -5.97 2.22 18.92
C LEU A 124 -7.30 1.96 18.20
N ARG A 125 -7.73 0.70 18.07
CA ARG A 125 -8.89 0.30 17.27
C ARG A 125 -10.17 1.05 17.62
N ASN A 126 -10.43 1.28 18.89
CA ASN A 126 -11.61 2.00 19.35
C ASN A 126 -11.50 3.53 19.24
N GLN A 127 -10.33 4.04 18.84
CA GLN A 127 -10.05 5.47 18.74
C GLN A 127 -9.99 5.94 17.27
N VAL A 128 -10.01 5.01 16.31
CA VAL A 128 -9.92 5.30 14.87
C VAL A 128 -11.12 4.73 14.12
N SER A 129 -11.51 5.39 13.03
CA SER A 129 -12.63 4.97 12.17
C SER A 129 -12.12 4.55 10.80
N LEU A 130 -11.63 3.32 10.71
CA LEU A 130 -11.16 2.72 9.46
C LEU A 130 -12.27 1.91 8.81
N LYS A 131 -12.50 2.10 7.51
CA LYS A 131 -13.47 1.32 6.72
C LYS A 131 -12.92 -0.07 6.40
N HIS A 132 -11.64 -0.14 6.06
CA HIS A 132 -10.95 -1.38 5.69
C HIS A 132 -9.60 -1.47 6.35
N VAL A 133 -9.27 -2.66 6.82
CA VAL A 133 -7.92 -3.02 7.28
C VAL A 133 -7.43 -4.17 6.41
N ILE A 134 -6.30 -3.98 5.76
CA ILE A 134 -5.65 -4.93 4.85
C ILE A 134 -4.37 -5.41 5.52
N VAL A 135 -4.20 -6.71 5.67
CA VAL A 135 -3.08 -7.29 6.42
C VAL A 135 -2.03 -7.87 5.47
N TRP A 136 -0.79 -7.45 5.65
CA TRP A 136 0.39 -8.09 5.07
C TRP A 136 0.76 -9.32 5.91
N ALA A 137 0.04 -10.42 5.70
CA ALA A 137 0.27 -11.66 6.42
C ALA A 137 1.59 -12.33 6.00
N ASN A 138 2.34 -12.85 6.98
CA ASN A 138 3.59 -13.57 6.77
C ASN A 138 3.46 -15.03 7.23
N GLY A 139 2.42 -15.72 6.75
CA GLY A 139 2.12 -17.10 7.12
C GLY A 139 1.19 -17.22 8.33
N THR A 140 0.72 -16.09 8.89
CA THR A 140 -0.31 -16.05 9.92
C THR A 140 -1.70 -15.98 9.32
N SER A 141 -2.72 -16.43 10.04
CA SER A 141 -4.11 -16.23 9.63
C SER A 141 -4.52 -14.78 9.80
N VAL A 142 -5.23 -14.24 8.80
CA VAL A 142 -5.78 -12.88 8.88
C VAL A 142 -6.99 -12.87 9.83
N PRO A 143 -7.08 -11.94 10.78
CA PRO A 143 -8.21 -11.84 11.69
C PRO A 143 -9.54 -11.62 10.97
N ALA A 144 -10.63 -12.14 11.53
CA ALA A 144 -11.96 -11.97 10.98
C ALA A 144 -12.32 -10.47 10.82
N GLY A 145 -12.88 -10.11 9.67
CA GLY A 145 -13.25 -8.75 9.33
C GLY A 145 -12.09 -7.89 8.78
N MET A 146 -10.90 -8.46 8.66
CA MET A 146 -9.79 -7.87 7.93
C MET A 146 -9.59 -8.57 6.58
N ILE A 147 -8.88 -7.93 5.67
CA ILE A 147 -8.67 -8.39 4.29
C ILE A 147 -7.23 -8.89 4.16
N ASP A 148 -7.04 -10.05 3.57
CA ASP A 148 -5.71 -10.52 3.20
C ASP A 148 -5.19 -9.75 1.98
N TYR A 149 -3.97 -9.23 2.09
CA TYR A 149 -3.34 -8.47 1.02
C TYR A 149 -3.12 -9.30 -0.26
N GLU A 150 -2.68 -10.55 -0.10
CA GLU A 150 -2.39 -11.41 -1.25
C GLU A 150 -3.69 -11.81 -1.97
N GLU A 151 -4.76 -12.07 -1.22
CA GLU A 151 -6.07 -12.33 -1.81
C GLU A 151 -6.62 -11.10 -2.54
N LEU A 152 -6.48 -9.90 -1.96
CA LEU A 152 -6.89 -8.64 -2.58
C LEU A 152 -6.18 -8.43 -3.92
N VAL A 153 -4.86 -8.58 -3.95
CA VAL A 153 -4.03 -8.40 -5.15
C VAL A 153 -4.29 -9.49 -6.18
N ALA A 154 -4.40 -10.76 -5.75
CA ALA A 154 -4.64 -11.90 -6.66
C ALA A 154 -6.03 -11.88 -7.31
N ALA A 155 -7.01 -11.26 -6.67
CA ALA A 155 -8.36 -11.11 -7.23
C ALA A 155 -8.41 -10.15 -8.42
N GLU A 156 -7.39 -9.29 -8.60
CA GLU A 156 -7.27 -8.39 -9.75
C GLU A 156 -6.60 -9.10 -10.93
N ARG A 157 -7.39 -9.35 -11.98
CA ARG A 157 -6.92 -9.99 -13.21
C ARG A 157 -6.67 -9.02 -14.35
N GLY A 158 -7.14 -7.76 -14.23
CA GLY A 158 -7.00 -6.72 -15.23
C GLY A 158 -5.84 -5.77 -14.91
N GLU A 159 -5.32 -5.11 -15.93
CA GLU A 159 -4.41 -3.98 -15.72
C GLU A 159 -5.24 -2.75 -15.30
N PHE A 160 -5.02 -2.27 -14.11
CA PHE A 160 -5.54 -0.96 -13.71
C PHE A 160 -4.86 0.11 -14.57
N ALA A 161 -5.64 0.76 -15.42
CA ALA A 161 -5.12 1.70 -16.43
C ALA A 161 -4.55 3.01 -15.82
N GLY A 162 -4.63 3.16 -14.50
CA GLY A 162 -4.26 4.40 -13.80
C GLY A 162 -5.35 5.48 -13.97
N SER A 163 -5.37 6.43 -13.05
CA SER A 163 -6.14 7.67 -13.23
C SER A 163 -5.28 8.67 -13.99
N GLN A 164 -5.92 9.53 -14.81
CA GLN A 164 -5.21 10.67 -15.37
C GLN A 164 -4.84 11.60 -14.21
N LEU A 165 -3.54 11.64 -13.91
CA LEU A 165 -2.99 12.48 -12.87
C LEU A 165 -2.35 13.70 -13.53
N GLU A 166 -2.65 14.86 -12.99
CA GLU A 166 -2.03 16.13 -13.39
C GLU A 166 -1.08 16.59 -12.29
N GLU A 167 0.01 17.20 -12.69
CA GLU A 167 0.92 17.91 -11.80
C GLU A 167 0.20 19.17 -11.28
N GLN A 168 0.09 19.33 -9.95
CA GLN A 168 -0.48 20.51 -9.30
C GLN A 168 0.60 21.37 -8.70
#